data_060e6951f79406ddd4ed694b9e8ece98
#
_entry.id   060e6951f79406ddd4ed694b9e8ece98
#
_cell.length_a   1.000
_cell.length_b   1.000
_cell.length_c   1.000
_cell.angle_alpha   90.00
_cell.angle_beta   90.00
_cell.angle_gamma   90.00
#
_symmetry.space_group_name_H-M   'P 1'
#
loop_
_entity.id
_entity.type
_entity.pdbx_description
1 polymer ?
#
loop_
_entity_poly.entity_id
_entity_poly.type
_entity_poly.pdbx_seq_one_letter_code
_entity_poly.pdbx_strand_id
1 'polypeptide(L)'
;MGFAETFKALSDSVRRDILMLLREGRMSAGEIGSHFDMTGATISYHLNILKKAGLIFETNEKNYIYYTLNTSVVEEVMLWLSELKGGSSDDQGE
;
A
#
# COMPACT_ATOMS: atom_id res chain seq x y z
N MET A 1 -11.42 -13.65 -0.82
CA MET A 1 -10.75 -12.76 0.11
C MET A 1 -11.41 -11.41 0.17
N GLY A 2 -11.62 -10.90 1.38
CA GLY A 2 -12.27 -9.62 1.54
C GLY A 2 -11.28 -8.46 1.41
N PHE A 3 -11.81 -7.30 1.07
CA PHE A 3 -11.01 -6.11 0.91
C PHE A 3 -11.20 -5.10 2.05
N ALA A 4 -11.87 -5.52 3.14
CA ALA A 4 -12.20 -4.57 4.20
C ALA A 4 -10.97 -3.86 4.76
N GLU A 5 -9.93 -4.64 5.09
CA GLU A 5 -8.72 -4.05 5.64
C GLU A 5 -7.96 -3.26 4.58
N THR A 6 -8.02 -3.72 3.34
CA THR A 6 -7.39 -3.01 2.23
C THR A 6 -7.98 -1.61 2.07
N PHE A 7 -9.30 -1.51 2.04
CA PHE A 7 -9.96 -0.21 1.88
C PHE A 7 -9.77 0.67 3.11
N LYS A 8 -9.76 0.07 4.29
CA LYS A 8 -9.47 0.82 5.51
C LYS A 8 -8.07 1.43 5.45
N ALA A 9 -7.08 0.65 5.00
CA ALA A 9 -5.72 1.15 4.88
C ALA A 9 -5.64 2.27 3.86
N LEU A 10 -6.38 2.16 2.77
CA LEU A 10 -6.36 3.16 1.70
C LEU A 10 -7.14 4.43 2.04
N SER A 11 -7.89 4.44 3.14
CA SER A 11 -8.74 5.58 3.47
C SER A 11 -7.97 6.76 4.05
N ASP A 12 -6.72 6.59 4.39
CA ASP A 12 -5.90 7.64 4.99
C ASP A 12 -4.88 8.18 3.98
N SER A 13 -4.75 9.51 3.93
CA SER A 13 -3.87 10.13 2.92
C SER A 13 -2.40 9.83 3.16
N VAL A 14 -1.96 9.75 4.41
CA VAL A 14 -0.57 9.43 4.70
C VAL A 14 -0.24 8.02 4.20
N ARG A 15 -1.13 7.08 4.45
CA ARG A 15 -0.90 5.72 3.98
C ARG A 15 -0.87 5.63 2.46
N ARG A 16 -1.74 6.38 1.78
CA ARG A 16 -1.67 6.43 0.32
C ARG A 16 -0.35 7.02 -0.16
N ASP A 17 0.14 8.05 0.52
CA ASP A 17 1.43 8.66 0.15
C ASP A 17 2.58 7.68 0.36
N ILE A 18 2.54 6.88 1.42
CA ILE A 18 3.57 5.86 1.66
C ILE A 18 3.58 4.87 0.49
N LEU A 19 2.41 4.41 0.07
CA LEU A 19 2.34 3.47 -1.06
C LEU A 19 2.92 4.07 -2.33
N MET A 20 2.66 5.36 -2.56
CA MET A 20 3.22 6.02 -3.74
C MET A 20 4.74 6.12 -3.67
N LEU A 21 5.30 6.35 -2.47
CA LEU A 21 6.74 6.32 -2.31
C LEU A 21 7.32 4.96 -2.66
N LEU A 22 6.68 3.90 -2.19
CA LEU A 22 7.16 2.54 -2.41
C LEU A 22 7.05 2.09 -3.86
N ARG A 23 6.31 2.82 -4.67
CA ARG A 23 6.23 2.55 -6.10
C ARG A 23 7.60 2.61 -6.77
N GLU A 24 8.50 3.42 -6.23
CA GLU A 24 9.83 3.61 -6.81
C GLU A 24 10.84 2.55 -6.38
N GLY A 25 10.46 1.68 -5.44
CA GLY A 25 11.34 0.63 -4.95
C GLY A 25 11.26 0.54 -3.45
N ARG A 26 12.01 -0.41 -2.90
CA ARG A 26 11.97 -0.63 -1.45
C ARG A 26 12.57 0.57 -0.70
N MET A 27 12.05 0.81 0.49
CA MET A 27 12.55 1.88 1.35
C MET A 27 12.58 1.37 2.80
N SER A 28 13.56 1.85 3.56
CA SER A 28 13.60 1.57 4.98
C SER A 28 12.55 2.42 5.71
N ALA A 29 12.23 2.01 6.94
CA ALA A 29 11.31 2.80 7.76
C ALA A 29 11.80 4.23 7.94
N GLY A 30 13.11 4.39 8.15
CA GLY A 30 13.69 5.73 8.31
C GLY A 30 13.56 6.58 7.05
N GLU A 31 13.80 5.96 5.90
CA GLU A 31 13.64 6.68 4.62
C GLU A 31 12.21 7.12 4.40
N ILE A 32 11.26 6.23 4.68
CA ILE A 32 9.85 6.59 4.57
C ILE A 32 9.53 7.75 5.51
N GLY A 33 9.97 7.64 6.76
CA GLY A 33 9.67 8.67 7.77
C GLY A 33 10.23 10.03 7.42
N SER A 34 11.34 10.07 6.67
CA SER A 34 11.97 11.35 6.31
C SER A 34 11.09 12.20 5.38
N HIS A 35 10.07 11.59 4.78
CA HIS A 35 9.16 12.32 3.90
C HIS A 35 7.97 12.94 4.64
N PHE A 36 7.87 12.72 5.94
CA PHE A 36 6.72 13.17 6.70
C PHE A 36 7.16 13.91 7.96
N ASP A 37 6.34 14.85 8.39
CA ASP A 37 6.58 15.59 9.63
C ASP A 37 5.79 14.89 10.75
N MET A 38 6.23 13.68 11.09
CA MET A 38 5.57 12.81 12.05
C MET A 38 6.59 12.06 12.87
N THR A 39 6.18 11.62 14.06
CA THR A 39 7.05 10.78 14.89
C THR A 39 7.22 9.41 14.25
N GLY A 40 8.31 8.73 14.64
CA GLY A 40 8.53 7.36 14.19
C GLY A 40 7.39 6.43 14.62
N ALA A 41 6.83 6.66 15.80
CA ALA A 41 5.71 5.84 16.27
C ALA A 41 4.50 5.97 15.37
N THR A 42 4.20 7.18 14.89
CA THR A 42 3.07 7.39 13.99
C THR A 42 3.32 6.74 12.65
N ILE A 43 4.53 6.85 12.12
CA ILE A 43 4.88 6.18 10.87
C ILE A 43 4.74 4.66 11.03
N SER A 44 5.24 4.11 12.13
CA SER A 44 5.13 2.67 12.40
C SER A 44 3.67 2.21 12.48
N TYR A 45 2.81 3.05 13.06
CA TYR A 45 1.38 2.77 13.13
C TYR A 45 0.79 2.61 11.71
N HIS A 46 1.12 3.52 10.82
CA HIS A 46 0.62 3.45 9.44
C HIS A 46 1.20 2.25 8.69
N LEU A 47 2.49 1.96 8.90
CA LEU A 47 3.12 0.82 8.25
C LEU A 47 2.50 -0.50 8.71
N ASN A 48 2.15 -0.59 10.00
CA ASN A 48 1.50 -1.80 10.51
C ASN A 48 0.13 -2.01 9.87
N ILE A 49 -0.63 -0.94 9.69
CA ILE A 49 -1.94 -1.05 9.04
C ILE A 49 -1.79 -1.50 7.60
N LEU A 50 -0.83 -0.92 6.89
CA LEU A 50 -0.57 -1.32 5.49
C LEU A 50 -0.12 -2.77 5.40
N LYS A 51 0.72 -3.20 6.34
CA LYS A 51 1.22 -4.57 6.35
C LYS A 51 0.08 -5.56 6.63
N LYS A 52 -0.76 -5.27 7.61
CA LYS A 52 -1.89 -6.13 7.92
C LYS A 52 -2.88 -6.23 6.77
N ALA A 53 -3.01 -5.17 6.01
CA ALA A 53 -3.88 -5.16 4.84
C ALA A 53 -3.27 -5.90 3.64
N GLY A 54 -2.02 -6.34 3.77
CA GLY A 54 -1.36 -7.05 2.69
C GLY A 54 -0.86 -6.16 1.58
N LEU A 55 -0.85 -4.84 1.79
CA LEU A 55 -0.45 -3.90 0.74
C LEU A 55 1.05 -3.72 0.64
N ILE A 56 1.78 -4.07 1.70
CA ILE A 56 3.24 -3.99 1.70
C ILE A 56 3.81 -5.24 2.37
N PHE A 57 5.06 -5.55 2.01
CA PHE A 57 5.85 -6.59 2.66
C PHE A 57 6.92 -5.93 3.50
N GLU A 58 7.28 -6.60 4.59
CA GLU A 58 8.34 -6.15 5.48
C GLU A 58 9.48 -7.16 5.40
N THR A 59 10.71 -6.67 5.27
CA THR A 59 11.90 -7.50 5.21
C THR A 59 12.93 -6.94 6.18
N ASN A 60 13.47 -7.81 7.04
CA ASN A 60 14.54 -7.42 7.93
C ASN A 60 15.88 -7.73 7.29
N GLU A 61 16.77 -6.75 7.27
CA GLU A 61 18.10 -6.92 6.69
C GLU A 61 19.10 -6.23 7.61
N LYS A 62 19.89 -7.02 8.34
CA LYS A 62 20.85 -6.51 9.30
C LYS A 62 20.12 -5.66 10.35
N ASN A 63 20.44 -4.37 10.40
CA ASN A 63 19.83 -3.49 11.40
C ASN A 63 18.69 -2.65 10.83
N TYR A 64 18.25 -2.96 9.62
CA TYR A 64 17.24 -2.16 8.95
C TYR A 64 16.01 -2.98 8.64
N ILE A 65 14.87 -2.32 8.67
CA ILE A 65 13.62 -2.89 8.23
C ILE A 65 13.24 -2.19 6.93
N TYR A 66 13.06 -2.98 5.88
CA TYR A 66 12.69 -2.47 4.56
C TYR A 66 11.27 -2.87 4.20
N TYR A 67 10.62 -2.03 3.42
CA TYR A 67 9.25 -2.26 2.97
C TYR A 67 9.20 -2.22 1.46
N THR A 68 8.38 -3.11 0.88
CA THR A 68 8.14 -3.15 -0.56
C THR A 68 6.64 -3.21 -0.81
N LEU A 69 6.23 -2.70 -1.95
CA LEU A 69 4.83 -2.70 -2.35
C LEU A 69 4.40 -4.10 -2.80
N ASN A 70 3.24 -4.54 -2.34
CA ASN A 70 2.67 -5.80 -2.81
C ASN A 70 1.78 -5.49 -4.01
N THR A 71 2.35 -5.56 -5.20
CA THR A 71 1.62 -5.20 -6.41
C THR A 71 0.51 -6.19 -6.74
N SER A 72 0.59 -7.43 -6.24
CA SER A 72 -0.47 -8.42 -6.47
C SER A 72 -1.79 -7.97 -5.86
N VAL A 73 -1.75 -7.44 -4.64
CA VAL A 73 -2.97 -6.95 -3.99
C VAL A 73 -3.50 -5.73 -4.72
N VAL A 74 -2.60 -4.85 -5.16
CA VAL A 74 -3.02 -3.68 -5.95
C VAL A 74 -3.76 -4.13 -7.20
N GLU A 75 -3.22 -5.15 -7.88
CA GLU A 75 -3.85 -5.66 -9.09
C GLU A 75 -5.22 -6.27 -8.81
N GLU A 76 -5.35 -6.98 -7.68
CA GLU A 76 -6.64 -7.55 -7.30
C GLU A 76 -7.69 -6.47 -7.07
N VAL A 77 -7.31 -5.39 -6.42
CA VAL A 77 -8.23 -4.26 -6.18
C VAL A 77 -8.62 -3.62 -7.50
N MET A 78 -7.65 -3.43 -8.39
CA MET A 78 -7.92 -2.86 -9.70
C MET A 78 -8.90 -3.71 -10.50
N LEU A 79 -8.72 -5.03 -10.44
CA LEU A 79 -9.62 -5.95 -11.14
C LEU A 79 -11.03 -5.86 -10.57
N TRP A 80 -11.14 -5.82 -9.24
CA TRP A 80 -12.45 -5.70 -8.61
C TRP A 80 -13.14 -4.40 -9.00
N LEU A 81 -12.41 -3.29 -9.00
CA LEU A 81 -12.96 -2.00 -9.41
C LEU A 81 -13.42 -2.04 -10.86
N SER A 82 -12.66 -2.73 -11.71
CA SER A 82 -13.01 -2.89 -13.11
C SER A 82 -14.34 -3.65 -13.27
N GLU A 83 -14.52 -4.69 -12.47
CA GLU A 83 -15.76 -5.46 -12.49
C GLU A 83 -16.94 -4.61 -12.01
N LEU A 84 -16.70 -3.79 -11.00
CA LEU A 84 -17.74 -2.90 -10.50
C LEU A 84 -18.20 -1.91 -11.55
N LYS A 85 -17.26 -1.48 -12.40
CA LYS A 85 -17.56 -0.57 -13.49
C LYS A 85 -18.42 -1.21 -14.57
N GLY A 86 -18.52 -2.53 -14.57
CA GLY A 86 -19.35 -3.26 -15.52
C GLY A 86 -18.58 -3.55 -16.78
N GLY A 87 -17.33 -3.66 -16.67
CA GLY A 87 -16.68 -3.83 -17.75
C GLY A 87 -16.03 -4.83 -18.24
N SER A 88 -16.15 -5.13 -18.67
CA SER A 88 -15.33 -5.90 -19.16
C SER A 88 -14.72 -5.30 -20.28
N SER A 89 -14.97 -5.06 -20.38
CA SER A 89 -14.71 -4.77 -21.09
C SER A 89 -14.69 -4.22 -22.06
N ASP A 90 -14.91 -4.31 -21.87
CA ASP A 90 -14.90 -3.93 -22.61
C ASP A 90 -15.03 -3.24 -23.33
N ASP A 91 -15.23 -3.27 -23.27
CA ASP A 91 -15.46 -2.67 -23.78
C ASP A 91 -15.49 -1.88 -24.31
N GLN A 92 -15.50 -1.88 -24.39
CA GLN A 92 -15.68 -1.20 -24.69
C GLN A 92 -15.78 -0.34 -25.14
N GLY A 93 -15.82 -0.45 -25.40
CA GLY A 93 -16.09 0.22 -25.65
C GLY A 93 -16.37 0.85 -26.06
N GLU A 94 -16.71 0.75 -26.09
CA GLU A 94 -17.05 1.19 -26.24
C GLU A 94 -17.00 1.59 -26.42
#